data_de90aef8aef8e1951dbe8b4732e8501b
#
_entry.id   de90aef8aef8e1951dbe8b4732e8501b
#
_cell.length_a   1.000
_cell.length_b   1.000
_cell.length_c   1.000
_cell.angle_alpha   90.00
_cell.angle_beta   90.00
_cell.angle_gamma   90.00
#
_symmetry.space_group_name_H-M   'P 1'
#
loop_
_entity.id
_entity.type
_entity.pdbx_description
1 polymer ?
#
loop_
_entity_poly.entity_id
_entity_poly.type
_entity_poly.pdbx_seq_one_letter_code
_entity_poly.pdbx_strand_id
1 'polypeptide(L)'
;MKPVTLVVLLLALAGCSAASASSAGHQASSTAAGGYPTYLPSSTLNYHSDTVLTGTVQRPALTSQGDGVEVKTPRWSVLVTVTGPEVPGEGLPYQAPATTCTWIVTMSGATGPVPVSASDFSSIDDEGNLYRPALVAGQPKPPPVLRPGQKLSFELRAVEATGEGLMRWAPDARNIVAKWDFVVEND
;
A
#
# COMPACT_ATOMS: atom_id res chain seq x y z
N MET A 1 12.02 43.34 38.88
CA MET A 1 10.87 43.37 39.79
C MET A 1 9.82 44.31 39.22
N LYS A 2 8.78 43.79 38.59
CA LYS A 2 7.49 44.45 38.35
C LYS A 2 6.47 43.37 38.04
N PRO A 3 5.34 43.29 38.76
CA PRO A 3 4.29 42.32 38.47
C PRO A 3 3.35 42.87 37.39
N VAL A 4 2.83 42.02 36.55
CA VAL A 4 1.74 42.36 35.64
C VAL A 4 0.59 41.40 35.85
N THR A 5 -0.45 42.00 36.11
CA THR A 5 -1.80 41.71 36.52
C THR A 5 -2.54 40.73 35.61
N LEU A 6 -3.17 39.78 36.24
CA LEU A 6 -4.14 38.83 35.74
C LEU A 6 -5.45 39.55 35.40
N VAL A 7 -6.02 39.37 34.24
CA VAL A 7 -7.41 39.74 33.93
C VAL A 7 -8.14 38.47 33.48
N VAL A 8 -9.01 38.01 34.36
CA VAL A 8 -10.01 36.96 34.12
C VAL A 8 -11.23 37.62 33.50
N LEU A 9 -11.67 37.17 32.34
CA LEU A 9 -12.96 37.54 31.78
C LEU A 9 -13.83 36.28 31.61
N LEU A 10 -14.74 36.10 32.56
CA LEU A 10 -15.86 35.19 32.51
C LEU A 10 -16.97 35.78 31.64
N LEU A 11 -17.38 35.08 30.61
CA LEU A 11 -18.65 35.31 29.92
C LEU A 11 -19.45 34.03 29.88
N ALA A 12 -20.45 33.96 30.74
CA ALA A 12 -21.53 33.01 30.70
C ALA A 12 -22.62 33.56 29.77
N LEU A 13 -23.10 32.76 28.84
CA LEU A 13 -24.39 33.01 28.19
C LEU A 13 -25.17 31.72 28.04
N ALA A 14 -26.36 31.80 28.55
CA ALA A 14 -27.39 30.82 28.72
C ALA A 14 -28.10 30.48 27.41
N GLY A 15 -28.53 29.22 27.29
CA GLY A 15 -29.82 28.73 26.94
C GLY A 15 -30.47 29.13 25.61
N CYS A 16 -30.76 28.07 24.80
CA CYS A 16 -32.07 27.99 24.16
C CYS A 16 -32.35 26.51 23.79
N SER A 17 -33.35 25.97 24.46
CA SER A 17 -34.07 24.77 24.09
C SER A 17 -34.87 25.05 22.81
N ALA A 18 -34.75 24.21 21.81
CA ALA A 18 -35.65 24.20 20.66
C ALA A 18 -36.00 22.76 20.28
N ALA A 19 -37.24 22.51 20.57
CA ALA A 19 -38.22 21.62 19.95
C ALA A 19 -37.78 20.51 18.99
N SER A 20 -38.11 19.29 19.40
CA SER A 20 -38.25 18.12 18.58
C SER A 20 -39.25 18.35 17.42
N ALA A 21 -38.76 18.35 16.20
CA ALA A 21 -39.61 18.15 15.01
C ALA A 21 -39.36 16.73 14.50
N SER A 22 -40.33 15.87 14.73
CA SER A 22 -40.48 14.60 14.05
C SER A 22 -40.68 14.85 12.56
N SER A 23 -39.66 14.69 11.76
CA SER A 23 -39.81 14.60 10.32
C SER A 23 -39.87 13.14 9.92
N ALA A 24 -41.06 12.78 9.39
CA ALA A 24 -41.36 11.50 8.80
C ALA A 24 -40.27 11.04 7.83
N GLY A 25 -39.92 9.77 7.97
CA GLY A 25 -38.93 9.11 7.14
C GLY A 25 -39.26 9.18 5.65
N HIS A 26 -38.43 9.88 4.91
CA HIS A 26 -38.23 9.55 3.53
C HIS A 26 -37.11 8.48 3.55
N GLN A 27 -37.55 7.23 3.36
CA GLN A 27 -36.65 6.21 2.87
C GLN A 27 -36.11 6.70 1.51
N ALA A 28 -34.97 7.33 1.52
CA ALA A 28 -34.18 7.47 0.31
C ALA A 28 -33.85 6.06 -0.12
N SER A 29 -34.53 5.55 -1.13
CA SER A 29 -34.07 4.42 -1.90
C SER A 29 -32.70 4.78 -2.40
N SER A 30 -31.67 4.23 -1.76
CA SER A 30 -30.31 4.28 -2.27
C SER A 30 -30.30 3.48 -3.55
N THR A 31 -30.50 4.17 -4.68
CA THR A 31 -30.09 3.67 -5.98
C THR A 31 -28.58 3.57 -5.88
N ALA A 32 -28.09 2.37 -5.70
CA ALA A 32 -26.67 2.06 -5.83
C ALA A 32 -26.31 2.42 -7.27
N ALA A 33 -25.71 3.59 -7.47
CA ALA A 33 -25.04 3.96 -8.70
C ALA A 33 -23.81 3.05 -8.78
N GLY A 34 -23.79 2.14 -9.74
CA GLY A 34 -22.78 1.12 -9.90
C GLY A 34 -23.40 -0.25 -9.64
N GLY A 35 -24.27 -0.69 -10.57
CA GLY A 35 -24.92 -1.99 -10.47
C GLY A 35 -23.95 -3.14 -10.68
N TYR A 36 -23.30 -3.59 -9.61
CA TYR A 36 -22.67 -4.89 -9.62
C TYR A 36 -23.75 -5.97 -9.73
N PRO A 37 -23.54 -7.01 -10.54
CA PRO A 37 -24.50 -8.08 -10.68
C PRO A 37 -24.81 -8.70 -9.31
N THR A 38 -26.07 -8.76 -8.92
CA THR A 38 -26.53 -9.29 -7.62
C THR A 38 -26.24 -10.78 -7.40
N TYR A 39 -25.69 -11.46 -8.42
CA TYR A 39 -25.29 -12.86 -8.34
C TYR A 39 -23.86 -13.07 -7.81
N LEU A 40 -23.09 -11.99 -7.62
CA LEU A 40 -21.77 -12.11 -7.01
C LEU A 40 -21.93 -12.27 -5.50
N PRO A 41 -21.31 -13.28 -4.87
CA PRO A 41 -21.28 -13.40 -3.41
C PRO A 41 -20.72 -12.12 -2.79
N SER A 42 -21.30 -11.66 -1.69
CA SER A 42 -20.84 -10.45 -0.97
C SER A 42 -19.35 -10.52 -0.59
N SER A 43 -18.82 -11.73 -0.44
CA SER A 43 -17.39 -11.97 -0.20
C SER A 43 -16.48 -11.62 -1.39
N THR A 44 -17.03 -11.53 -2.61
CA THR A 44 -16.28 -11.10 -3.81
C THR A 44 -16.22 -9.57 -3.92
N LEU A 45 -17.05 -8.83 -3.19
CA LEU A 45 -17.11 -7.37 -3.20
C LEU A 45 -16.24 -6.73 -2.10
N ASN A 46 -15.75 -7.52 -1.16
CA ASN A 46 -14.84 -7.07 -0.10
C ASN A 46 -13.38 -7.23 -0.52
N TYR A 47 -12.95 -6.47 -1.51
CA TYR A 47 -11.55 -6.42 -1.96
C TYR A 47 -10.58 -5.78 -0.97
N HIS A 48 -11.07 -5.15 0.08
CA HIS A 48 -10.28 -4.75 1.22
C HIS A 48 -10.49 -5.75 2.36
N SER A 49 -9.88 -6.91 2.22
CA SER A 49 -9.67 -7.79 3.36
C SER A 49 -8.61 -7.12 4.23
N ASP A 50 -8.98 -6.67 5.44
CA ASP A 50 -8.02 -6.29 6.50
C ASP A 50 -7.14 -7.49 6.90
N THR A 51 -7.25 -8.60 6.20
CA THR A 51 -6.54 -9.83 6.46
C THR A 51 -5.18 -9.79 5.78
N VAL A 52 -4.14 -9.63 6.55
CA VAL A 52 -2.76 -9.78 6.09
C VAL A 52 -2.56 -11.19 5.56
N LEU A 53 -2.20 -11.30 4.28
CA LEU A 53 -1.92 -12.60 3.67
C LEU A 53 -0.59 -13.16 4.19
N THR A 54 -0.48 -14.48 4.27
CA THR A 54 0.78 -15.14 4.60
C THR A 54 1.44 -15.70 3.35
N GLY A 55 2.70 -15.27 3.11
CA GLY A 55 3.55 -15.77 2.04
C GLY A 55 4.65 -16.72 2.55
N THR A 56 4.87 -17.82 1.84
CA THR A 56 5.97 -18.78 2.09
C THR A 56 6.57 -19.24 0.76
N VAL A 57 7.71 -19.93 0.80
CA VAL A 57 8.31 -20.55 -0.40
C VAL A 57 7.36 -21.55 -1.07
N GLN A 58 6.62 -22.35 -0.28
CA GLN A 58 5.70 -23.36 -0.80
C GLN A 58 4.37 -22.76 -1.29
N ARG A 59 4.00 -21.61 -0.73
CA ARG A 59 2.77 -20.88 -1.05
C ARG A 59 3.06 -19.39 -1.09
N PRO A 60 3.56 -18.87 -2.21
CA PRO A 60 3.72 -17.43 -2.38
C PRO A 60 2.38 -16.71 -2.26
N ALA A 61 2.34 -15.62 -1.50
CA ALA A 61 1.17 -14.76 -1.46
C ALA A 61 1.05 -13.96 -2.76
N LEU A 62 -0.19 -13.67 -3.18
CA LEU A 62 -0.53 -12.72 -4.23
C LEU A 62 -1.59 -11.79 -3.68
N THR A 63 -1.35 -10.49 -3.76
CA THR A 63 -2.26 -9.43 -3.31
C THR A 63 -2.06 -8.19 -4.17
N SER A 64 -2.88 -7.16 -3.95
CA SER A 64 -2.74 -5.88 -4.65
C SER A 64 -1.67 -5.01 -4.00
N GLN A 65 -1.13 -4.08 -4.78
CA GLN A 65 -0.24 -3.04 -4.27
C GLN A 65 -0.88 -2.30 -3.07
N GLY A 66 -0.06 -1.92 -2.10
CA GLY A 66 -0.53 -1.29 -0.86
C GLY A 66 -0.90 -2.28 0.23
N ASP A 67 -1.22 -3.52 -0.09
CA ASP A 67 -1.53 -4.55 0.90
C ASP A 67 -0.27 -5.12 1.56
N GLY A 68 -0.42 -5.49 2.84
CA GLY A 68 0.64 -6.16 3.60
C GLY A 68 0.66 -7.66 3.41
N VAL A 69 1.84 -8.24 3.22
CA VAL A 69 2.07 -9.68 3.25
C VAL A 69 2.98 -10.05 4.41
N GLU A 70 2.52 -10.91 5.30
CA GLU A 70 3.38 -11.52 6.32
C GLU A 70 4.15 -12.69 5.71
N VAL A 71 5.42 -12.49 5.40
CA VAL A 71 6.27 -13.55 4.89
C VAL A 71 6.86 -14.35 6.04
N LYS A 72 6.71 -15.68 5.98
CA LYS A 72 7.16 -16.62 7.01
C LYS A 72 8.20 -17.59 6.47
N THR A 73 9.29 -17.70 7.22
CA THR A 73 10.34 -18.69 7.00
C THR A 73 10.61 -19.44 8.31
N PRO A 74 11.37 -20.55 8.32
CA PRO A 74 11.76 -21.21 9.56
C PRO A 74 12.60 -20.36 10.52
N ARG A 75 13.21 -19.26 10.04
CA ARG A 75 14.16 -18.44 10.81
C ARG A 75 13.63 -17.07 11.18
N TRP A 76 12.69 -16.54 10.43
CA TRP A 76 12.12 -15.20 10.65
C TRP A 76 10.76 -15.07 9.97
N SER A 77 9.97 -14.14 10.46
CA SER A 77 8.83 -13.57 9.74
C SER A 77 8.99 -12.07 9.62
N VAL A 78 8.32 -11.46 8.64
CA VAL A 78 8.32 -10.01 8.40
C VAL A 78 7.05 -9.60 7.65
N LEU A 79 6.49 -8.48 8.00
CA LEU A 79 5.43 -7.82 7.24
C LEU A 79 6.07 -6.96 6.16
N VAL A 80 5.71 -7.19 4.91
CA VAL A 80 6.17 -6.44 3.75
C VAL A 80 4.98 -5.84 3.01
N THR A 81 5.09 -4.56 2.68
CA THR A 81 4.13 -3.85 1.84
C THR A 81 4.88 -3.24 0.67
N VAL A 82 4.33 -3.35 -0.53
CA VAL A 82 4.81 -2.67 -1.73
C VAL A 82 3.70 -1.74 -2.21
N THR A 83 3.99 -0.45 -2.28
CA THR A 83 3.06 0.59 -2.74
C THR A 83 3.58 1.20 -4.03
N GLY A 84 2.71 1.53 -4.96
CA GLY A 84 3.03 2.06 -6.28
C GLY A 84 2.75 1.05 -7.39
N PRO A 85 3.08 1.32 -8.67
CA PRO A 85 4.07 2.35 -9.00
C PRO A 85 3.51 3.77 -8.97
N GLU A 86 4.33 4.74 -8.58
CA GLU A 86 4.15 6.13 -9.00
C GLU A 86 4.69 6.29 -10.43
N VAL A 87 3.89 6.89 -11.29
CA VAL A 87 4.19 7.09 -12.71
C VAL A 87 4.21 8.59 -13.02
N PRO A 88 5.31 9.17 -13.51
CA PRO A 88 5.34 10.58 -13.90
C PRO A 88 4.38 10.86 -15.05
N GLY A 89 3.53 11.87 -14.89
CA GLY A 89 2.59 12.31 -15.92
C GLY A 89 1.33 11.47 -16.04
N GLU A 90 0.98 10.71 -15.01
CA GLU A 90 -0.34 10.10 -14.86
C GLU A 90 -1.44 11.14 -15.10
N GLY A 91 -2.48 10.77 -15.84
CA GLY A 91 -3.56 11.68 -16.25
C GLY A 91 -3.24 12.58 -17.47
N LEU A 92 -2.10 12.42 -18.13
CA LEU A 92 -1.81 13.14 -19.38
C LEU A 92 -2.44 12.42 -20.58
N PRO A 93 -2.93 13.18 -21.60
CA PRO A 93 -3.66 12.60 -22.74
C PRO A 93 -2.81 11.74 -23.68
N TYR A 94 -1.49 11.76 -23.53
CA TYR A 94 -0.57 10.90 -24.27
C TYR A 94 0.43 10.28 -23.31
N GLN A 95 0.59 9.01 -23.43
CA GLN A 95 1.53 8.26 -22.63
C GLN A 95 2.47 7.45 -23.51
N ALA A 96 3.73 7.45 -23.10
CA ALA A 96 4.73 6.66 -23.75
C ALA A 96 4.45 5.16 -23.52
N PRO A 97 4.82 4.27 -24.47
CA PRO A 97 4.64 2.83 -24.32
C PRO A 97 5.46 2.22 -23.16
N ALA A 98 6.38 3.00 -22.60
CA ALA A 98 7.15 2.67 -21.41
C ALA A 98 7.37 3.93 -20.59
N THR A 99 7.33 3.79 -19.27
CA THR A 99 7.46 4.91 -18.33
C THR A 99 8.32 4.54 -17.13
N THR A 100 8.76 5.56 -16.40
CA THR A 100 9.48 5.37 -15.15
C THR A 100 8.48 5.04 -14.03
N CYS A 101 8.61 3.86 -13.47
CA CYS A 101 7.81 3.38 -12.36
C CYS A 101 8.63 3.45 -11.06
N THR A 102 8.05 3.97 -10.00
CA THR A 102 8.67 4.04 -8.67
C THR A 102 7.79 3.37 -7.62
N TRP A 103 8.33 2.43 -6.87
CA TRP A 103 7.65 1.73 -5.79
C TRP A 103 8.29 2.05 -4.45
N ILE A 104 7.46 2.06 -3.40
CA ILE A 104 7.91 2.16 -2.00
C ILE A 104 7.76 0.77 -1.38
N VAL A 105 8.86 0.22 -0.90
CA VAL A 105 8.89 -1.02 -0.12
C VAL A 105 8.97 -0.66 1.35
N THR A 106 8.04 -1.14 2.16
CA THR A 106 8.06 -1.02 3.62
C THR A 106 8.15 -2.40 4.25
N MET A 107 9.04 -2.55 5.24
CA MET A 107 9.25 -3.79 5.97
C MET A 107 9.22 -3.52 7.48
N SER A 108 8.49 -4.34 8.25
CA SER A 108 8.34 -4.19 9.70
C SER A 108 7.97 -5.50 10.37
N GLY A 109 7.94 -5.52 11.71
CA GLY A 109 7.51 -6.71 12.47
C GLY A 109 8.44 -7.92 12.32
N ALA A 110 9.72 -7.71 12.02
CA ALA A 110 10.69 -8.78 11.90
C ALA A 110 10.82 -9.56 13.23
N THR A 111 10.71 -10.90 13.19
CA THR A 111 10.87 -11.77 14.36
C THR A 111 12.29 -12.34 14.50
N GLY A 112 13.10 -12.20 13.46
CA GLY A 112 14.51 -12.56 13.39
C GLY A 112 15.23 -11.68 12.36
N PRO A 113 16.54 -11.90 12.12
CA PRO A 113 17.30 -11.14 11.14
C PRO A 113 16.83 -11.47 9.71
N VAL A 114 16.22 -10.48 9.04
CA VAL A 114 15.71 -10.60 7.66
C VAL A 114 16.76 -10.01 6.71
N PRO A 115 17.28 -10.76 5.73
CA PRO A 115 18.14 -10.20 4.70
C PRO A 115 17.34 -9.20 3.85
N VAL A 116 18.00 -8.09 3.47
CA VAL A 116 17.38 -7.03 2.67
C VAL A 116 18.30 -6.67 1.51
N SER A 117 17.79 -6.83 0.30
CA SER A 117 18.47 -6.39 -0.91
C SER A 117 17.44 -5.90 -1.94
N ALA A 118 17.75 -4.81 -2.63
CA ALA A 118 16.94 -4.37 -3.77
C ALA A 118 16.90 -5.42 -4.89
N SER A 119 17.98 -6.20 -5.07
CA SER A 119 18.04 -7.26 -6.08
C SER A 119 17.12 -8.45 -5.82
N ASP A 120 16.53 -8.54 -4.61
CA ASP A 120 15.53 -9.57 -4.28
C ASP A 120 14.15 -9.23 -4.85
N PHE A 121 13.98 -8.00 -5.34
CA PHE A 121 12.76 -7.54 -6.00
C PHE A 121 12.91 -7.61 -7.52
N SER A 122 11.84 -7.97 -8.18
CA SER A 122 11.73 -7.95 -9.65
C SER A 122 10.27 -7.74 -10.03
N SER A 123 10.02 -7.09 -11.15
CA SER A 123 8.68 -7.03 -11.73
C SER A 123 8.60 -7.80 -13.04
N ILE A 124 7.40 -8.16 -13.40
CA ILE A 124 7.08 -8.81 -14.67
C ILE A 124 5.78 -8.21 -15.18
N ASP A 125 5.73 -7.83 -16.45
CA ASP A 125 4.51 -7.36 -17.10
C ASP A 125 3.64 -8.52 -17.60
N ASP A 126 2.48 -8.20 -18.16
CA ASP A 126 1.52 -9.16 -18.73
C ASP A 126 2.04 -9.87 -19.99
N GLU A 127 3.03 -9.28 -20.68
CA GLU A 127 3.73 -9.92 -21.80
C GLU A 127 4.83 -10.89 -21.36
N GLY A 128 5.17 -10.89 -20.07
CA GLY A 128 6.21 -11.75 -19.50
C GLY A 128 7.62 -11.14 -19.50
N ASN A 129 7.76 -9.85 -19.81
CA ASN A 129 9.06 -9.17 -19.73
C ASN A 129 9.46 -8.99 -18.27
N LEU A 130 10.72 -9.31 -17.97
CA LEU A 130 11.28 -9.26 -16.61
C LEU A 130 12.10 -7.99 -16.43
N TYR A 131 11.72 -7.21 -15.43
CA TYR A 131 12.43 -5.99 -15.02
C TYR A 131 13.16 -6.19 -13.68
N ARG A 132 14.21 -5.41 -13.47
CA ARG A 132 15.03 -5.41 -12.24
C ARG A 132 15.06 -4.00 -11.66
N PRO A 133 14.09 -3.63 -10.83
CA PRO A 133 14.09 -2.33 -10.18
C PRO A 133 15.35 -2.12 -9.35
N ALA A 134 15.90 -0.92 -9.42
CA ALA A 134 17.08 -0.52 -8.67
C ALA A 134 16.72 0.51 -7.60
N LEU A 135 17.55 0.67 -6.59
CA LEU A 135 17.40 1.76 -5.61
C LEU A 135 17.43 3.12 -6.30
N VAL A 136 16.54 4.01 -5.89
CA VAL A 136 16.51 5.38 -6.38
C VAL A 136 17.80 6.09 -5.99
N ALA A 137 18.44 6.71 -6.97
CA ALA A 137 19.70 7.43 -6.75
C ALA A 137 19.51 8.60 -5.76
N GLY A 138 20.47 8.76 -4.83
CA GLY A 138 20.41 9.79 -3.80
C GLY A 138 19.63 9.41 -2.55
N GLN A 139 18.89 8.31 -2.57
CA GLN A 139 18.23 7.78 -1.37
C GLN A 139 19.20 6.97 -0.50
N PRO A 140 19.00 6.97 0.84
CA PRO A 140 19.77 6.12 1.72
C PRO A 140 19.61 4.64 1.35
N LYS A 141 20.72 3.92 1.26
CA LYS A 141 20.69 2.48 1.04
C LYS A 141 20.08 1.78 2.26
N PRO A 142 19.18 0.81 2.06
CA PRO A 142 18.67 0.00 3.16
C PRO A 142 19.83 -0.77 3.81
N PRO A 143 19.77 -1.03 5.14
CA PRO A 143 20.72 -1.90 5.78
C PRO A 143 20.59 -3.32 5.19
N PRO A 144 21.70 -4.08 5.11
CA PRO A 144 21.66 -5.43 4.52
C PRO A 144 20.83 -6.43 5.33
N VAL A 145 20.46 -6.08 6.57
CA VAL A 145 19.67 -6.92 7.48
C VAL A 145 18.70 -6.04 8.28
N LEU A 146 17.41 -6.35 8.23
CA LEU A 146 16.40 -5.80 9.12
C LEU A 146 16.35 -6.66 10.40
N ARG A 147 16.52 -6.04 11.57
CA ARG A 147 16.49 -6.71 12.87
C ARG A 147 15.12 -6.58 13.54
N PRO A 148 14.79 -7.46 14.49
CA PRO A 148 13.57 -7.31 15.30
C PRO A 148 13.45 -5.92 15.92
N GLY A 149 12.23 -5.37 15.89
CA GLY A 149 11.93 -4.03 16.40
C GLY A 149 12.27 -2.88 15.44
N GLN A 150 12.95 -3.14 14.33
CA GLN A 150 13.23 -2.13 13.31
C GLN A 150 12.09 -2.06 12.27
N LYS A 151 11.95 -0.88 11.68
CA LYS A 151 11.13 -0.62 10.49
C LYS A 151 12.04 -0.05 9.40
N LEU A 152 11.80 -0.44 8.17
CA LEU A 152 12.58 -0.03 7.02
C LEU A 152 11.62 0.44 5.92
N SER A 153 12.01 1.49 5.19
CA SER A 153 11.35 1.90 3.94
C SER A 153 12.43 2.33 2.95
N PHE A 154 12.26 1.96 1.67
CA PHE A 154 13.16 2.36 0.59
C PHE A 154 12.40 2.35 -0.74
N GLU A 155 12.94 3.09 -1.71
CA GLU A 155 12.34 3.24 -3.03
C GLU A 155 13.08 2.43 -4.07
N LEU A 156 12.31 1.78 -4.93
CA LEU A 156 12.76 1.05 -6.10
C LEU A 156 12.27 1.75 -7.37
N ARG A 157 13.08 1.73 -8.42
CA ARG A 157 12.73 2.34 -9.71
C ARG A 157 13.16 1.46 -10.87
N ALA A 158 12.28 1.36 -11.87
CA ALA A 158 12.56 0.78 -13.19
C ALA A 158 11.85 1.58 -14.28
N VAL A 159 12.23 1.36 -15.53
CA VAL A 159 11.44 1.76 -16.70
C VAL A 159 10.71 0.52 -17.17
N GLU A 160 9.40 0.57 -17.19
CA GLU A 160 8.53 -0.58 -17.52
C GLU A 160 7.50 -0.20 -18.59
N ALA A 161 7.01 -1.20 -19.31
CA ALA A 161 5.90 -1.03 -20.22
C ALA A 161 4.64 -0.63 -19.44
N THR A 162 3.74 0.09 -20.10
CA THR A 162 2.42 0.40 -19.58
C THR A 162 1.54 -0.85 -19.65
N GLY A 163 0.69 -1.07 -18.65
CA GLY A 163 -0.17 -2.24 -18.54
C GLY A 163 -0.11 -2.88 -17.15
N GLU A 164 -0.63 -4.09 -17.08
CA GLU A 164 -0.64 -4.86 -15.83
C GLU A 164 0.72 -5.47 -15.52
N GLY A 165 1.04 -5.62 -14.24
CA GLY A 165 2.29 -6.23 -13.81
C GLY A 165 2.24 -6.81 -12.41
N LEU A 166 3.30 -7.53 -12.07
CA LEU A 166 3.49 -8.14 -10.75
C LEU A 166 4.86 -7.76 -10.19
N MET A 167 4.88 -7.01 -9.08
CA MET A 167 6.08 -6.89 -8.27
C MET A 167 6.27 -8.17 -7.46
N ARG A 168 7.46 -8.74 -7.46
CA ARG A 168 7.78 -10.02 -6.82
C ARG A 168 8.95 -9.86 -5.87
N TRP A 169 8.89 -10.54 -4.73
CA TRP A 169 9.98 -10.59 -3.76
C TRP A 169 10.47 -12.01 -3.54
N ALA A 170 11.79 -12.20 -3.67
CA ALA A 170 12.49 -13.46 -3.50
C ALA A 170 13.74 -13.23 -2.62
N PRO A 171 13.63 -13.27 -1.29
CA PRO A 171 14.71 -12.91 -0.35
C PRO A 171 15.94 -13.81 -0.40
N ASP A 172 15.89 -14.92 -1.11
CA ASP A 172 17.01 -15.82 -1.39
C ASP A 172 17.44 -15.80 -2.88
N ALA A 173 16.95 -14.80 -3.63
CA ALA A 173 17.13 -14.64 -5.07
C ALA A 173 16.61 -15.82 -5.94
N ARG A 174 15.93 -16.80 -5.37
CA ARG A 174 15.44 -18.01 -6.06
C ARG A 174 13.96 -18.21 -5.92
N ASN A 175 13.46 -18.14 -4.68
CA ASN A 175 12.10 -18.52 -4.36
C ASN A 175 11.26 -17.28 -4.09
N ILE A 176 10.29 -17.02 -4.95
CA ILE A 176 9.31 -15.96 -4.75
C ILE A 176 8.45 -16.35 -3.55
N VAL A 177 8.26 -15.42 -2.61
CA VAL A 177 7.45 -15.62 -1.40
C VAL A 177 6.24 -14.69 -1.35
N ALA A 178 6.29 -13.57 -2.08
CA ALA A 178 5.21 -12.62 -2.17
C ALA A 178 5.18 -11.95 -3.55
N LYS A 179 3.97 -11.58 -3.98
CA LYS A 179 3.68 -10.87 -5.22
C LYS A 179 2.61 -9.83 -4.97
N TRP A 180 2.77 -8.65 -5.58
CA TRP A 180 1.80 -7.56 -5.57
C TRP A 180 1.46 -7.24 -7.01
N ASP A 181 0.18 -7.33 -7.37
CA ASP A 181 -0.30 -6.87 -8.66
C ASP A 181 -0.37 -5.34 -8.67
N PHE A 182 -0.06 -4.76 -9.80
CA PHE A 182 -0.16 -3.35 -10.06
C PHE A 182 -0.57 -3.11 -11.51
N VAL A 183 -1.07 -1.91 -11.77
CA VAL A 183 -1.32 -1.43 -13.12
C VAL A 183 -0.51 -0.15 -13.34
N VAL A 184 0.18 -0.06 -14.45
CA VAL A 184 0.76 1.18 -14.96
C VAL A 184 -0.31 1.81 -15.86
N GLU A 185 -1.20 2.54 -15.24
CA GLU A 185 -2.29 3.19 -15.95
C GLU A 185 -1.81 4.48 -16.58
N ASN A 186 -2.45 4.72 -17.69
CA ASN A 186 -2.21 5.83 -18.57
C ASN A 186 -3.55 6.54 -18.83
N ASP A 187 -4.22 6.95 -17.78
CA ASP A 187 -5.51 7.67 -17.86
C ASP A 187 -5.33 9.14 -18.25
#